data_cfbf7d8ca31d7a7df3ae375b9744b630
#
_entry.id   cfbf7d8ca31d7a7df3ae375b9744b630
#
_cell.length_a   1.000
_cell.length_b   1.000
_cell.length_c   1.000
_cell.angle_alpha   90.00
_cell.angle_beta   90.00
_cell.angle_gamma   90.00
#
_symmetry.space_group_name_H-M   'P 1'
#
loop_
_entity.id
_entity.type
_entity.pdbx_description
1 polymer ?
#
loop_
_entity_poly.entity_id
_entity_poly.type
_entity_poly.pdbx_seq_one_letter_code
_entity_poly.pdbx_strand_id
1 'polypeptide(L)'
;LFDVLLTIDGRLHQSLRSQRFFFILESKQKVRTAERKDKMEAIIRSINHIARMATLYREQELKKYGLGAMHHTYLLNICRQPGISQEALAKLIFVNKSNVARQLAVLEEKGFVTRQTSQEDRRQLLVYPTEDARALIPVIQDILQRWNAQVMIDFPAEEQKQLLDQLAVVKEKSQQLLEKAEVGE
;
A
#
# COMPACT_ATOMS: atom_id res chain seq x y z
N LEU A 1 70.65 3.30 -17.18
CA LEU A 1 69.83 2.07 -17.24
C LEU A 1 69.09 1.83 -15.88
N PHE A 2 69.77 2.06 -14.74
CA PHE A 2 69.24 1.87 -13.39
C PHE A 2 68.11 2.85 -13.08
N ASP A 3 68.19 4.12 -13.49
CA ASP A 3 67.19 5.13 -13.25
C ASP A 3 65.84 4.89 -14.03
N VAL A 4 65.93 4.28 -15.19
CA VAL A 4 64.75 3.92 -15.99
C VAL A 4 63.95 2.76 -15.35
N LEU A 5 64.63 1.78 -14.75
CA LEU A 5 64.01 0.66 -14.05
C LEU A 5 63.27 1.08 -12.79
N LEU A 6 63.84 1.98 -11.99
CA LEU A 6 63.22 2.54 -10.81
C LEU A 6 61.96 3.36 -11.13
N THR A 7 61.94 4.06 -12.27
CA THR A 7 60.80 4.86 -12.73
C THR A 7 59.65 3.98 -13.24
N ILE A 8 59.97 2.84 -13.86
CA ILE A 8 58.97 1.88 -14.35
C ILE A 8 58.32 1.15 -13.17
N ASP A 9 59.14 0.73 -12.17
CA ASP A 9 58.62 0.03 -10.98
C ASP A 9 57.70 0.94 -10.12
N GLY A 10 58.05 2.21 -9.96
CA GLY A 10 57.26 3.20 -9.27
C GLY A 10 55.90 3.46 -9.94
N ARG A 11 55.83 3.53 -11.28
CA ARG A 11 54.61 3.71 -12.04
C ARG A 11 53.73 2.46 -12.02
N LEU A 12 54.32 1.29 -12.09
CA LEU A 12 53.62 0.00 -11.97
C LEU A 12 53.00 -0.16 -10.57
N HIS A 13 53.74 0.16 -9.51
CA HIS A 13 53.24 0.14 -8.14
C HIS A 13 52.12 1.15 -7.91
N GLN A 14 52.16 2.33 -8.50
CA GLN A 14 51.15 3.34 -8.40
C GLN A 14 49.87 2.93 -9.19
N SER A 15 50.01 2.34 -10.37
CA SER A 15 48.93 1.79 -11.18
C SER A 15 48.23 0.63 -10.46
N LEU A 16 48.95 -0.30 -9.88
CA LEU A 16 48.42 -1.43 -9.13
C LEU A 16 47.69 -0.98 -7.82
N ARG A 17 48.21 0.05 -7.14
CA ARG A 17 47.53 0.67 -5.99
C ARG A 17 46.23 1.33 -6.39
N SER A 18 46.22 2.05 -7.50
CA SER A 18 45.01 2.71 -8.02
C SER A 18 43.97 1.68 -8.44
N GLN A 19 44.37 0.59 -9.12
CA GLN A 19 43.44 -0.49 -9.51
C GLN A 19 42.89 -1.24 -8.28
N ARG A 20 43.71 -1.54 -7.27
CA ARG A 20 43.24 -2.15 -6.01
C ARG A 20 42.28 -1.22 -5.24
N PHE A 21 42.57 0.06 -5.21
CA PHE A 21 41.71 1.07 -4.57
C PHE A 21 40.37 1.16 -5.30
N PHE A 22 40.37 1.18 -6.63
CA PHE A 22 39.16 1.20 -7.44
C PHE A 22 38.33 -0.07 -7.23
N PHE A 23 38.94 -1.23 -7.21
CA PHE A 23 38.31 -2.52 -6.95
C PHE A 23 37.67 -2.58 -5.55
N ILE A 24 38.34 -2.02 -4.52
CA ILE A 24 37.83 -1.95 -3.15
C ILE A 24 36.61 -0.99 -3.08
N LEU A 25 36.66 0.14 -3.79
CA LEU A 25 35.52 1.07 -3.84
C LEU A 25 34.30 0.43 -4.54
N GLU A 26 34.57 -0.23 -5.67
CA GLU A 26 33.52 -0.90 -6.42
C GLU A 26 32.87 -2.05 -5.64
N SER A 27 33.66 -2.85 -4.93
CA SER A 27 33.16 -3.91 -4.06
C SER A 27 32.35 -3.37 -2.89
N LYS A 28 32.81 -2.29 -2.23
CA LYS A 28 32.04 -1.60 -1.17
C LYS A 28 30.74 -1.02 -1.70
N GLN A 29 30.73 -0.49 -2.90
CA GLN A 29 29.51 0.04 -3.53
C GLN A 29 28.52 -1.07 -3.87
N LYS A 30 28.99 -2.21 -4.39
CA LYS A 30 28.16 -3.41 -4.64
C LYS A 30 27.54 -3.94 -3.34
N VAL A 31 28.32 -4.05 -2.26
CA VAL A 31 27.82 -4.49 -0.95
C VAL A 31 26.76 -3.53 -0.42
N ARG A 32 27.01 -2.22 -0.43
CA ARG A 32 26.02 -1.21 0.00
C ARG A 32 24.74 -1.27 -0.82
N THR A 33 24.84 -1.52 -2.12
CA THR A 33 23.68 -1.64 -3.02
C THR A 33 22.88 -2.90 -2.70
N ALA A 34 23.55 -4.03 -2.44
CA ALA A 34 22.90 -5.27 -2.03
C ALA A 34 22.17 -5.12 -0.69
N GLU A 35 22.85 -4.57 0.34
CA GLU A 35 22.23 -4.31 1.65
C GLU A 35 21.02 -3.37 1.56
N ARG A 36 21.08 -2.36 0.69
CA ARG A 36 19.96 -1.44 0.46
C ARG A 36 18.78 -2.15 -0.20
N LYS A 37 19.07 -3.04 -1.15
CA LYS A 37 18.04 -3.87 -1.81
C LYS A 37 17.35 -4.79 -0.82
N ASP A 38 18.12 -5.51 0.00
CA ASP A 38 17.59 -6.42 1.01
C ASP A 38 16.71 -5.70 2.04
N LYS A 39 17.14 -4.50 2.50
CA LYS A 39 16.33 -3.66 3.40
C LYS A 39 15.03 -3.20 2.74
N MET A 40 15.08 -2.82 1.46
CA MET A 40 13.88 -2.40 0.72
C MET A 40 12.88 -3.55 0.58
N GLU A 41 13.35 -4.74 0.20
CA GLU A 41 12.50 -5.93 0.11
C GLU A 41 11.89 -6.30 1.47
N ALA A 42 12.64 -6.15 2.55
CA ALA A 42 12.15 -6.38 3.91
C ALA A 42 11.01 -5.43 4.30
N ILE A 43 11.11 -4.14 3.94
CA ILE A 43 10.06 -3.13 4.21
C ILE A 43 8.76 -3.52 3.50
N ILE A 44 8.81 -3.77 2.19
CA ILE A 44 7.62 -4.13 1.41
C ILE A 44 7.00 -5.44 1.90
N ARG A 45 7.83 -6.43 2.23
CA ARG A 45 7.38 -7.70 2.82
C ARG A 45 6.66 -7.49 4.15
N SER A 46 7.18 -6.62 5.02
CA SER A 46 6.56 -6.28 6.30
C SER A 46 5.22 -5.58 6.11
N ILE A 47 5.13 -4.61 5.20
CA ILE A 47 3.86 -3.93 4.86
C ILE A 47 2.82 -4.97 4.40
N ASN A 48 3.18 -5.87 3.49
CA ASN A 48 2.28 -6.90 2.99
C ASN A 48 1.82 -7.86 4.10
N HIS A 49 2.73 -8.26 5.01
CA HIS A 49 2.40 -9.08 6.17
C HIS A 49 1.41 -8.39 7.10
N ILE A 50 1.67 -7.14 7.48
CA ILE A 50 0.79 -6.35 8.35
C ILE A 50 -0.60 -6.22 7.70
N ALA A 51 -0.66 -5.90 6.40
CA ALA A 51 -1.92 -5.80 5.66
C ALA A 51 -2.69 -7.13 5.67
N ARG A 52 -1.98 -8.26 5.53
CA ARG A 52 -2.58 -9.60 5.59
C ARG A 52 -3.15 -9.91 6.98
N MET A 53 -2.38 -9.64 8.07
CA MET A 53 -2.85 -9.85 9.44
C MET A 53 -4.06 -8.99 9.75
N ALA A 54 -4.03 -7.71 9.38
CA ALA A 54 -5.16 -6.80 9.51
C ALA A 54 -6.41 -7.29 8.76
N THR A 55 -6.22 -7.91 7.59
CA THR A 55 -7.33 -8.51 6.82
C THR A 55 -7.93 -9.70 7.56
N LEU A 56 -7.12 -10.62 8.08
CA LEU A 56 -7.58 -11.77 8.83
C LEU A 56 -8.32 -11.38 10.12
N TYR A 57 -7.80 -10.39 10.86
CA TYR A 57 -8.47 -9.85 12.03
C TYR A 57 -9.85 -9.30 11.70
N ARG A 58 -9.96 -8.45 10.65
CA ARG A 58 -11.24 -7.91 10.19
C ARG A 58 -12.21 -9.00 9.72
N GLU A 59 -11.71 -10.01 9.04
CA GLU A 59 -12.54 -11.13 8.59
C GLU A 59 -13.17 -11.87 9.78
N GLN A 60 -12.39 -12.15 10.82
CA GLN A 60 -12.87 -12.78 12.04
C GLN A 60 -13.91 -11.93 12.76
N GLU A 61 -13.65 -10.64 12.93
CA GLU A 61 -14.54 -9.71 13.65
C GLU A 61 -15.83 -9.41 12.87
N LEU A 62 -15.76 -9.29 11.54
CA LEU A 62 -16.91 -8.94 10.71
C LEU A 62 -17.78 -10.14 10.35
N LYS A 63 -17.29 -11.37 10.51
CA LYS A 63 -18.02 -12.60 10.20
C LYS A 63 -19.35 -12.70 10.93
N LYS A 64 -19.44 -12.26 12.19
CA LYS A 64 -20.66 -12.26 13.00
C LYS A 64 -21.76 -11.35 12.46
N TYR A 65 -21.40 -10.40 11.60
CA TYR A 65 -22.33 -9.51 10.89
C TYR A 65 -22.59 -9.98 9.45
N GLY A 66 -22.13 -11.16 9.08
CA GLY A 66 -22.25 -11.71 7.73
C GLY A 66 -21.38 -11.00 6.68
N LEU A 67 -20.36 -10.25 7.13
CA LEU A 67 -19.50 -9.45 6.27
C LEU A 67 -18.12 -10.11 6.10
N GLY A 68 -17.56 -9.99 4.89
CA GLY A 68 -16.15 -10.32 4.62
C GLY A 68 -15.22 -9.15 4.96
N ALA A 69 -13.92 -9.45 5.07
CA ALA A 69 -12.89 -8.50 5.48
C ALA A 69 -12.85 -7.20 4.67
N MET A 70 -13.17 -7.25 3.38
CA MET A 70 -13.13 -6.08 2.50
C MET A 70 -14.41 -5.24 2.53
N HIS A 71 -15.53 -5.78 3.00
CA HIS A 71 -16.82 -5.10 2.98
C HIS A 71 -16.81 -3.79 3.79
N HIS A 72 -15.99 -3.69 4.85
CA HIS A 72 -15.82 -2.45 5.60
C HIS A 72 -15.39 -1.28 4.73
N THR A 73 -14.47 -1.51 3.78
CA THR A 73 -13.98 -0.45 2.87
C THR A 73 -15.10 0.06 1.99
N TYR A 74 -15.94 -0.84 1.48
CA TYR A 74 -17.10 -0.46 0.68
C TYR A 74 -18.08 0.35 1.51
N LEU A 75 -18.53 -0.17 2.65
CA LEU A 75 -19.54 0.46 3.49
C LEU A 75 -19.11 1.83 4.01
N LEU A 76 -17.85 1.97 4.47
CA LEU A 76 -17.32 3.26 4.92
C LEU A 76 -17.34 4.32 3.82
N ASN A 77 -16.96 3.96 2.59
CA ASN A 77 -16.94 4.92 1.49
C ASN A 77 -18.34 5.24 0.96
N ILE A 78 -19.24 4.25 0.85
CA ILE A 78 -20.62 4.45 0.42
C ILE A 78 -21.39 5.30 1.44
N CYS A 79 -21.21 5.06 2.75
CA CYS A 79 -21.84 5.87 3.78
C CYS A 79 -21.30 7.30 3.84
N ARG A 80 -20.01 7.50 3.52
CA ARG A 80 -19.40 8.83 3.44
C ARG A 80 -19.92 9.62 2.22
N GLN A 81 -20.14 8.94 1.10
CA GLN A 81 -20.55 9.53 -0.17
C GLN A 81 -21.73 8.74 -0.78
N PRO A 82 -22.97 8.90 -0.24
CA PRO A 82 -24.16 8.28 -0.81
C PRO A 82 -24.37 8.72 -2.26
N GLY A 83 -24.69 7.76 -3.13
CA GLY A 83 -24.83 8.02 -4.56
C GLY A 83 -23.49 7.98 -5.33
N ILE A 84 -22.40 7.50 -4.71
CA ILE A 84 -21.15 7.26 -5.43
C ILE A 84 -21.36 6.25 -6.57
N SER A 85 -20.85 6.54 -7.76
CA SER A 85 -20.92 5.58 -8.86
C SER A 85 -19.99 4.38 -8.61
N GLN A 86 -20.36 3.21 -9.15
CA GLN A 86 -19.53 2.01 -9.03
C GLN A 86 -18.12 2.24 -9.61
N GLU A 87 -18.02 3.03 -10.66
CA GLU A 87 -16.72 3.38 -11.25
C GLU A 87 -15.88 4.28 -10.34
N ALA A 88 -16.49 5.34 -9.76
CA ALA A 88 -15.82 6.21 -8.82
C ALA A 88 -15.37 5.45 -7.58
N LEU A 89 -16.21 4.53 -7.07
CA LEU A 89 -15.86 3.67 -5.95
C LEU A 89 -14.68 2.75 -6.29
N ALA A 90 -14.66 2.15 -7.49
CA ALA A 90 -13.57 1.30 -7.95
C ALA A 90 -12.22 2.06 -7.97
N LYS A 91 -12.21 3.27 -8.51
CA LYS A 91 -11.03 4.15 -8.50
C LYS A 91 -10.61 4.53 -7.09
N LEU A 92 -11.56 4.91 -6.23
CA LEU A 92 -11.30 5.34 -4.85
C LEU A 92 -10.64 4.25 -3.99
N ILE A 93 -11.06 2.99 -4.16
CA ILE A 93 -10.54 1.87 -3.36
C ILE A 93 -9.49 1.01 -4.09
N PHE A 94 -9.05 1.44 -5.28
CA PHE A 94 -8.04 0.76 -6.10
C PHE A 94 -8.38 -0.70 -6.41
N VAL A 95 -9.63 -0.95 -6.80
CA VAL A 95 -10.15 -2.28 -7.15
C VAL A 95 -10.76 -2.25 -8.54
N ASN A 96 -10.60 -3.33 -9.32
CA ASN A 96 -11.19 -3.40 -10.65
C ASN A 96 -12.74 -3.39 -10.63
N LYS A 97 -13.35 -2.83 -11.69
CA LYS A 97 -14.80 -2.62 -11.80
C LYS A 97 -15.61 -3.91 -11.64
N SER A 98 -15.12 -5.04 -12.16
CA SER A 98 -15.83 -6.32 -12.07
C SER A 98 -15.85 -6.87 -10.64
N ASN A 99 -14.77 -6.68 -9.87
CA ASN A 99 -14.75 -7.05 -8.45
C ASN A 99 -15.71 -6.14 -7.65
N VAL A 100 -15.70 -4.83 -7.89
CA VAL A 100 -16.64 -3.90 -7.24
C VAL A 100 -18.08 -4.32 -7.51
N ALA A 101 -18.46 -4.57 -8.77
CA ALA A 101 -19.81 -5.01 -9.12
C ALA A 101 -20.23 -6.28 -8.37
N ARG A 102 -19.34 -7.27 -8.27
CA ARG A 102 -19.58 -8.54 -7.54
C ARG A 102 -19.74 -8.30 -6.03
N GLN A 103 -18.87 -7.50 -5.40
CA GLN A 103 -18.95 -7.23 -3.97
C GLN A 103 -20.20 -6.41 -3.63
N LEU A 104 -20.59 -5.45 -4.48
CA LEU A 104 -21.81 -4.68 -4.30
C LEU A 104 -23.07 -5.54 -4.46
N ALA A 105 -23.06 -6.54 -5.36
CA ALA A 105 -24.17 -7.48 -5.47
C ALA A 105 -24.34 -8.29 -4.17
N VAL A 106 -23.25 -8.74 -3.56
CA VAL A 106 -23.28 -9.42 -2.25
C VAL A 106 -23.80 -8.50 -1.14
N LEU A 107 -23.36 -7.24 -1.11
CA LEU A 107 -23.81 -6.28 -0.11
C LEU A 107 -25.29 -5.89 -0.29
N GLU A 108 -25.77 -5.84 -1.53
CA GLU A 108 -27.18 -5.58 -1.86
C GLU A 108 -28.06 -6.77 -1.47
N GLU A 109 -27.65 -8.01 -1.79
CA GLU A 109 -28.32 -9.23 -1.35
C GLU A 109 -28.45 -9.31 0.18
N LYS A 110 -27.44 -8.82 0.89
CA LYS A 110 -27.43 -8.74 2.37
C LYS A 110 -28.18 -7.53 2.94
N GLY A 111 -28.75 -6.68 2.09
CA GLY A 111 -29.53 -5.53 2.52
C GLY A 111 -28.73 -4.32 3.01
N PHE A 112 -27.41 -4.27 2.78
CA PHE A 112 -26.58 -3.15 3.23
C PHE A 112 -26.50 -1.99 2.24
N VAL A 113 -26.71 -2.25 0.94
CA VAL A 113 -26.71 -1.19 -0.08
C VAL A 113 -27.87 -1.37 -1.04
N THR A 114 -28.21 -0.29 -1.75
CA THR A 114 -29.10 -0.30 -2.92
C THR A 114 -28.37 0.29 -4.11
N ARG A 115 -28.69 -0.17 -5.33
CA ARG A 115 -28.12 0.35 -6.57
C ARG A 115 -29.25 0.95 -7.42
N GLN A 116 -29.01 2.13 -7.97
CA GLN A 116 -29.95 2.85 -8.81
C GLN A 116 -29.26 3.32 -10.08
N THR A 117 -29.95 3.26 -11.20
CA THR A 117 -29.46 3.85 -12.44
C THR A 117 -29.45 5.37 -12.33
N SER A 118 -28.34 6.02 -12.70
CA SER A 118 -28.26 7.48 -12.75
C SER A 118 -29.28 8.05 -13.73
N GLN A 119 -29.93 9.13 -13.34
CA GLN A 119 -30.84 9.86 -14.23
C GLN A 119 -30.09 10.69 -15.28
N GLU A 120 -28.87 11.13 -14.96
CA GLU A 120 -28.01 11.94 -15.84
C GLU A 120 -27.29 11.07 -16.87
N ASP A 121 -26.80 9.90 -16.45
CA ASP A 121 -26.13 8.93 -17.33
C ASP A 121 -26.60 7.51 -17.00
N ARG A 122 -27.51 6.99 -17.85
CA ARG A 122 -28.10 5.65 -17.70
C ARG A 122 -27.09 4.49 -17.73
N ARG A 123 -25.83 4.76 -18.09
CA ARG A 123 -24.74 3.76 -18.06
C ARG A 123 -24.12 3.63 -16.65
N GLN A 124 -24.41 4.58 -15.75
CA GLN A 124 -23.86 4.59 -14.42
C GLN A 124 -24.84 4.01 -13.41
N LEU A 125 -24.32 3.15 -12.53
CA LEU A 125 -25.02 2.67 -11.34
C LEU A 125 -24.51 3.43 -10.13
N LEU A 126 -25.40 4.11 -9.44
CA LEU A 126 -25.15 4.83 -8.20
C LEU A 126 -25.47 3.92 -7.01
N VAL A 127 -24.68 4.00 -5.97
CA VAL A 127 -24.77 3.12 -4.80
C VAL A 127 -25.14 3.95 -3.57
N TYR A 128 -26.13 3.48 -2.84
CA TYR A 128 -26.64 4.13 -1.62
C TYR A 128 -26.59 3.16 -0.45
N PRO A 129 -26.21 3.62 0.75
CA PRO A 129 -26.27 2.81 1.95
C PRO A 129 -27.71 2.71 2.46
N THR A 130 -28.08 1.56 3.01
CA THR A 130 -29.31 1.39 3.79
C THR A 130 -29.12 1.89 5.23
N GLU A 131 -30.18 1.91 6.03
CA GLU A 131 -30.10 2.22 7.46
C GLU A 131 -29.30 1.14 8.21
N ASP A 132 -29.38 -0.12 7.83
CA ASP A 132 -28.58 -1.20 8.41
C ASP A 132 -27.09 -0.98 8.16
N ALA A 133 -26.70 -0.54 6.97
CA ALA A 133 -25.31 -0.16 6.69
C ALA A 133 -24.85 1.00 7.58
N ARG A 134 -25.70 2.04 7.74
CA ARG A 134 -25.36 3.19 8.59
C ARG A 134 -25.22 2.80 10.06
N ALA A 135 -26.11 1.96 10.57
CA ALA A 135 -26.06 1.45 11.93
C ALA A 135 -24.80 0.63 12.21
N LEU A 136 -24.23 0.00 11.19
CA LEU A 136 -23.03 -0.82 11.31
C LEU A 136 -21.72 -0.02 11.28
N ILE A 137 -21.73 1.23 10.82
CA ILE A 137 -20.52 2.07 10.72
C ILE A 137 -19.79 2.22 12.06
N PRO A 138 -20.45 2.54 13.19
CA PRO A 138 -19.75 2.63 14.48
C PRO A 138 -19.06 1.32 14.88
N VAL A 139 -19.65 0.18 14.60
CA VAL A 139 -19.08 -1.15 14.88
C VAL A 139 -17.82 -1.39 14.02
N ILE A 140 -17.89 -1.07 12.73
CA ILE A 140 -16.74 -1.18 11.84
C ILE A 140 -15.60 -0.27 12.33
N GLN A 141 -15.92 0.97 12.71
CA GLN A 141 -14.94 1.91 13.23
C GLN A 141 -14.28 1.42 14.51
N ASP A 142 -15.05 0.84 15.45
CA ASP A 142 -14.55 0.25 16.68
C ASP A 142 -13.57 -0.92 16.39
N ILE A 143 -13.93 -1.81 15.47
CA ILE A 143 -13.06 -2.92 15.06
C ILE A 143 -11.72 -2.40 14.53
N LEU A 144 -11.75 -1.40 13.66
CA LEU A 144 -10.54 -0.80 13.08
C LEU A 144 -9.71 -0.09 14.16
N GLN A 145 -10.36 0.64 15.06
CA GLN A 145 -9.71 1.38 16.14
C GLN A 145 -9.04 0.44 17.14
N ARG A 146 -9.70 -0.65 17.53
CA ARG A 146 -9.12 -1.68 18.43
C ARG A 146 -7.87 -2.30 17.82
N TRP A 147 -7.90 -2.68 16.54
CA TRP A 147 -6.71 -3.17 15.84
C TRP A 147 -5.58 -2.15 15.88
N ASN A 148 -5.85 -0.92 15.47
CA ASN A 148 -4.84 0.13 15.41
C ASN A 148 -4.23 0.41 16.79
N ALA A 149 -5.06 0.51 17.84
CA ALA A 149 -4.59 0.76 19.19
C ALA A 149 -3.68 -0.37 19.70
N GLN A 150 -4.01 -1.63 19.42
CA GLN A 150 -3.22 -2.76 19.89
C GLN A 150 -1.89 -2.92 19.19
N VAL A 151 -1.86 -2.74 17.85
CA VAL A 151 -0.61 -2.91 17.09
C VAL A 151 0.36 -1.74 17.27
N MET A 152 -0.14 -0.60 17.74
CA MET A 152 0.67 0.61 17.95
C MET A 152 0.92 0.91 19.45
N ILE A 153 0.55 0.00 20.36
CA ILE A 153 0.55 0.26 21.81
C ILE A 153 1.93 0.60 22.36
N ASP A 154 2.98 -0.01 21.82
CA ASP A 154 4.36 0.17 22.30
C ASP A 154 5.07 1.37 21.64
N PHE A 155 4.39 2.06 20.72
CA PHE A 155 4.98 3.20 20.00
C PHE A 155 4.60 4.52 20.65
N PRO A 156 5.56 5.36 21.05
CA PRO A 156 5.31 6.73 21.48
C PRO A 156 4.60 7.54 20.38
N ALA A 157 3.79 8.52 20.74
CA ALA A 157 3.01 9.33 19.80
C ALA A 157 3.87 9.99 18.70
N GLU A 158 5.09 10.41 19.03
CA GLU A 158 6.02 11.01 18.08
C GLU A 158 6.52 9.98 17.05
N GLU A 159 6.81 8.76 17.46
CA GLU A 159 7.21 7.68 16.55
C GLU A 159 6.05 7.25 15.66
N GLN A 160 4.81 7.20 16.19
CA GLN A 160 3.62 6.94 15.40
C GLN A 160 3.45 7.99 14.31
N LYS A 161 3.64 9.28 14.63
CA LYS A 161 3.57 10.38 13.68
C LYS A 161 4.64 10.25 12.59
N GLN A 162 5.89 10.00 12.97
CA GLN A 162 6.99 9.82 12.01
C GLN A 162 6.73 8.65 11.06
N LEU A 163 6.24 7.52 11.57
CA LEU A 163 5.87 6.37 10.74
C LEU A 163 4.75 6.72 9.76
N LEU A 164 3.73 7.45 10.20
CA LEU A 164 2.62 7.92 9.37
C LEU A 164 3.12 8.80 8.22
N ASP A 165 3.99 9.77 8.52
CA ASP A 165 4.57 10.68 7.52
C ASP A 165 5.40 9.92 6.48
N GLN A 166 6.20 8.92 6.91
CA GLN A 166 6.97 8.07 6.00
C GLN A 166 6.07 7.20 5.11
N LEU A 167 5.04 6.59 5.69
CA LEU A 167 4.07 5.78 4.93
C LEU A 167 3.26 6.62 3.94
N ALA A 168 2.96 7.89 4.26
CA ALA A 168 2.30 8.81 3.35
C ALA A 168 3.12 9.03 2.07
N VAL A 169 4.45 9.23 2.21
CA VAL A 169 5.36 9.36 1.07
C VAL A 169 5.42 8.08 0.23
N VAL A 170 5.48 6.92 0.87
CA VAL A 170 5.48 5.62 0.16
C VAL A 170 4.17 5.42 -0.60
N LYS A 171 3.04 5.74 0.02
CA LYS A 171 1.72 5.65 -0.60
C LYS A 171 1.61 6.55 -1.82
N GLU A 172 2.00 7.82 -1.71
CA GLU A 172 1.95 8.78 -2.81
C GLU A 172 2.78 8.31 -4.02
N LYS A 173 4.02 7.85 -3.77
CA LYS A 173 4.88 7.31 -4.82
C LYS A 173 4.29 6.05 -5.47
N SER A 174 3.64 5.20 -4.69
CA SER A 174 2.97 4.01 -5.22
C SER A 174 1.80 4.38 -6.14
N GLN A 175 1.03 5.41 -5.80
CA GLN A 175 -0.06 5.92 -6.64
C GLN A 175 0.48 6.49 -7.97
N GLN A 176 1.51 7.33 -7.90
CA GLN A 176 2.15 7.90 -9.10
C GLN A 176 2.69 6.83 -10.06
N LEU A 177 3.24 5.72 -9.52
CA LEU A 177 3.70 4.60 -10.34
C LEU A 177 2.56 3.88 -11.05
N LEU A 178 1.40 3.71 -10.38
CA LEU A 178 0.21 3.11 -11.00
C LEU A 178 -0.37 4.01 -12.10
N GLU A 179 -0.48 5.31 -11.85
CA GLU A 179 -0.98 6.29 -12.81
C GLU A 179 -0.12 6.32 -14.08
N LYS A 180 1.20 6.28 -13.96
CA LYS A 180 2.12 6.21 -15.12
C LYS A 180 1.95 4.91 -15.90
N ALA A 181 1.76 3.78 -15.23
CA ALA A 181 1.55 2.50 -15.87
C ALA A 181 0.22 2.44 -16.66
N GLU A 182 -0.82 3.16 -16.21
CA GLU A 182 -2.11 3.26 -16.92
C GLU A 182 -2.04 4.18 -18.15
N VAL A 183 -1.15 5.18 -18.14
CA VAL A 183 -0.97 6.13 -19.26
C VAL A 183 -0.03 5.58 -20.34
N GLY A 184 0.67 4.46 -20.11
CA GLY A 184 1.49 3.78 -21.13
C GLY A 184 2.85 4.44 -21.40
N GLU A 185 3.44 5.14 -20.41
CA GLU A 185 4.83 5.61 -20.42
C GLU A 185 5.81 4.62 -19.80
#